data_351abe146fb24690af087a10665f30ac
#
_entry.id   351abe146fb24690af087a10665f30ac
#
_cell.length_a   1.000
_cell.length_b   1.000
_cell.length_c   1.000
_cell.angle_alpha   90.00
_cell.angle_beta   90.00
_cell.angle_gamma   90.00
#
_symmetry.space_group_name_H-M   'P 1'
#
loop_
_entity.id
_entity.type
_entity.pdbx_description
1 polymer ?
#
loop_
_entity_poly.entity_id
_entity_poly.type
_entity_poly.pdbx_seq_one_letter_code
_entity_poly.pdbx_strand_id
1 'polypeptide(L)'
;RGLVGSEMCIRDRGKTIVFITHDINEAFKLGNRVGILRDGRMVKIDTPEQMLANPADDYVKKFIHNVNTSKVFCVRNIMSTPSCIVKDSDGANTALTSMRANGVSSAYVVGDHMNFIGIVTLEGALAVRDGKKTFSEAIIRDVLQVNDLDAPVADIVPLAANAAFPLAVVDEEKVFRGIITKASVLSSFVA
;
A
#
# COMPACT_ATOMS: atom_id res chain seq x y z
N ARG A 1 -17.69 21.96 15.42
CA ARG A 1 -16.54 21.55 16.30
C ARG A 1 -16.26 20.10 15.93
N GLY A 2 -15.17 19.90 15.16
CA GLY A 2 -14.85 18.63 14.53
C GLY A 2 -14.44 17.54 15.52
N LEU A 3 -14.78 16.33 15.15
CA LEU A 3 -14.53 15.03 15.81
C LEU A 3 -13.07 14.54 15.76
N VAL A 4 -12.09 15.40 15.48
CA VAL A 4 -10.67 15.04 15.27
C VAL A 4 -10.03 14.33 16.48
N GLY A 5 -10.60 14.48 17.69
CA GLY A 5 -10.08 13.83 18.91
C GLY A 5 -10.69 12.46 19.20
N SER A 6 -11.82 12.08 18.57
CA SER A 6 -12.50 10.81 18.83
C SER A 6 -12.14 9.68 17.85
N GLU A 7 -11.65 10.02 16.66
CA GLU A 7 -11.29 9.03 15.62
C GLU A 7 -10.13 8.11 16.08
N MET A 8 -9.13 8.68 16.73
CA MET A 8 -7.95 7.95 17.23
C MET A 8 -8.27 7.04 18.42
N CYS A 9 -9.26 7.39 19.25
CA CYS A 9 -9.67 6.58 20.40
C CYS A 9 -10.55 5.37 20.04
N ILE A 10 -11.13 5.32 18.85
CA ILE A 10 -12.06 4.25 18.44
C ILE A 10 -11.29 3.01 17.99
N ARG A 11 -10.19 3.16 17.28
CA ARG A 11 -9.40 2.04 16.72
C ARG A 11 -8.57 1.27 17.77
N ASP A 12 -8.09 1.96 18.81
CA ASP A 12 -7.09 1.39 19.75
C ASP A 12 -7.66 0.46 20.85
N ARG A 13 -8.97 0.33 21.00
CA ARG A 13 -9.54 -0.35 22.19
C ARG A 13 -10.03 -1.77 21.99
N GLY A 14 -9.88 -2.36 20.80
CA GLY A 14 -10.33 -3.74 20.53
C GLY A 14 -11.83 -3.99 20.82
N LYS A 15 -12.65 -2.95 20.89
CA LYS A 15 -14.10 -3.03 21.16
C LYS A 15 -14.87 -2.92 19.85
N THR A 16 -15.94 -3.68 19.73
CA THR A 16 -16.89 -3.52 18.63
C THR A 16 -17.71 -2.24 18.86
N ILE A 17 -17.62 -1.31 17.91
CA ILE A 17 -18.37 -0.05 17.93
C ILE A 17 -19.28 -0.03 16.72
N VAL A 18 -20.54 0.32 16.95
CA VAL A 18 -21.52 0.59 15.89
C VAL A 18 -21.70 2.10 15.81
N PHE A 19 -21.40 2.66 14.65
CA PHE A 19 -21.49 4.09 14.35
C PHE A 19 -22.55 4.30 13.28
N ILE A 20 -23.41 5.29 13.45
CA ILE A 20 -24.46 5.65 12.49
C ILE A 20 -24.18 7.07 12.01
N THR A 21 -24.05 7.23 10.70
CA THR A 21 -23.85 8.50 10.06
C THR A 21 -24.62 8.57 8.74
N HIS A 22 -24.86 9.77 8.25
CA HIS A 22 -25.35 10.03 6.90
C HIS A 22 -24.23 10.39 5.92
N ASP A 23 -22.99 10.56 6.41
CA ASP A 23 -21.81 10.84 5.59
C ASP A 23 -21.08 9.53 5.24
N ILE A 24 -21.11 9.19 3.97
CA ILE A 24 -20.50 7.95 3.46
C ILE A 24 -18.96 7.99 3.57
N ASN A 25 -18.33 9.16 3.44
CA ASN A 25 -16.88 9.29 3.58
C ASN A 25 -16.45 9.03 5.02
N GLU A 26 -17.24 9.54 5.99
CA GLU A 26 -17.03 9.25 7.41
C GLU A 26 -17.18 7.76 7.72
N ALA A 27 -18.26 7.13 7.19
CA ALA A 27 -18.50 5.70 7.35
C ALA A 27 -17.35 4.86 6.79
N PHE A 28 -16.85 5.21 5.60
CA PHE A 28 -15.76 4.49 4.93
C PHE A 28 -14.41 4.70 5.62
N LYS A 29 -14.17 5.89 6.17
CA LYS A 29 -12.94 6.21 6.90
C LYS A 29 -12.85 5.48 8.24
N LEU A 30 -13.97 5.37 8.96
CA LEU A 30 -13.99 4.86 10.34
C LEU A 30 -14.33 3.36 10.42
N GLY A 31 -15.17 2.86 9.50
CA GLY A 31 -15.74 1.52 9.58
C GLY A 31 -14.84 0.45 8.95
N ASN A 32 -14.55 -0.62 9.71
CA ASN A 32 -14.01 -1.85 9.12
C ASN A 32 -15.04 -2.54 8.21
N ARG A 33 -16.32 -2.39 8.53
CA ARG A 33 -17.45 -2.80 7.70
C ARG A 33 -18.49 -1.69 7.69
N VAL A 34 -19.08 -1.46 6.53
CA VAL A 34 -20.11 -0.44 6.31
C VAL A 34 -21.38 -1.10 5.86
N GLY A 35 -22.48 -0.73 6.50
CA GLY A 35 -23.82 -1.18 6.14
C GLY A 35 -24.64 -0.04 5.54
N ILE A 36 -25.22 -0.23 4.36
CA ILE A 36 -26.13 0.74 3.74
C ILE A 36 -27.56 0.28 3.99
N LEU A 37 -28.34 1.18 4.60
CA LEU A 37 -29.77 0.98 4.86
C LEU A 37 -30.60 1.80 3.88
N ARG A 38 -31.72 1.21 3.45
CA ARG A 38 -32.76 1.88 2.67
C ARG A 38 -34.12 1.47 3.24
N ASP A 39 -34.96 2.43 3.57
CA ASP A 39 -36.30 2.22 4.10
C ASP A 39 -36.35 1.24 5.28
N GLY A 40 -35.37 1.35 6.20
CA GLY A 40 -35.23 0.51 7.38
C GLY A 40 -34.71 -0.92 7.13
N ARG A 41 -34.32 -1.23 5.88
CA ARG A 41 -33.78 -2.55 5.51
C ARG A 41 -32.30 -2.43 5.13
N MET A 42 -31.50 -3.44 5.56
CA MET A 42 -30.10 -3.54 5.13
C MET A 42 -30.06 -3.94 3.65
N VAL A 43 -29.45 -3.09 2.81
CA VAL A 43 -29.26 -3.34 1.39
C VAL A 43 -27.97 -4.09 1.15
N LYS A 44 -26.89 -3.62 1.75
CA LYS A 44 -25.57 -4.25 1.67
C LYS A 44 -24.78 -3.97 2.94
N ILE A 45 -23.93 -4.92 3.33
CA ILE A 45 -22.91 -4.77 4.37
C ILE A 45 -21.62 -5.42 3.89
N ASP A 46 -20.54 -4.62 3.82
CA ASP A 46 -19.23 -5.08 3.32
C ASP A 46 -18.10 -4.19 3.85
N THR A 47 -16.83 -4.50 3.51
CA THR A 47 -15.74 -3.56 3.70
C THR A 47 -15.89 -2.38 2.73
N PRO A 48 -15.31 -1.20 3.03
CA PRO A 48 -15.33 -0.06 2.12
C PRO A 48 -14.87 -0.41 0.70
N GLU A 49 -13.78 -1.16 0.57
CA GLU A 49 -13.20 -1.57 -0.71
C GLU A 49 -14.15 -2.47 -1.50
N GLN A 50 -14.74 -3.47 -0.84
CA GLN A 50 -15.70 -4.38 -1.48
C GLN A 50 -17.01 -3.67 -1.85
N MET A 51 -17.39 -2.67 -1.05
CA MET A 51 -18.57 -1.85 -1.35
C MET A 51 -18.36 -1.03 -2.62
N LEU A 52 -17.15 -0.46 -2.81
CA LEU A 52 -16.77 0.29 -4.02
C LEU A 52 -16.61 -0.64 -5.23
N ALA A 53 -15.94 -1.79 -5.07
CA ALA A 53 -15.68 -2.72 -6.16
C ALA A 53 -16.96 -3.40 -6.70
N ASN A 54 -17.90 -3.73 -5.81
CA ASN A 54 -19.11 -4.50 -6.14
C ASN A 54 -20.33 -3.89 -5.46
N PRO A 55 -20.87 -2.76 -5.93
CA PRO A 55 -22.12 -2.21 -5.41
C PRO A 55 -23.30 -3.15 -5.67
N ALA A 56 -24.20 -3.29 -4.70
CA ALA A 56 -25.31 -4.26 -4.78
C ALA A 56 -26.32 -3.89 -5.87
N ASP A 57 -26.63 -2.60 -6.01
CA ASP A 57 -27.62 -2.07 -6.94
C ASP A 57 -27.31 -0.60 -7.31
N ASP A 58 -28.17 -0.01 -8.16
CA ASP A 58 -28.01 1.38 -8.58
C ASP A 58 -28.23 2.39 -7.44
N TYR A 59 -28.94 2.03 -6.39
CA TYR A 59 -29.06 2.87 -5.20
C TYR A 59 -27.73 2.98 -4.47
N VAL A 60 -27.07 1.85 -4.21
CA VAL A 60 -25.75 1.80 -3.61
C VAL A 60 -24.73 2.53 -4.49
N LYS A 61 -24.75 2.30 -5.82
CA LYS A 61 -23.88 3.02 -6.77
C LYS A 61 -24.01 4.53 -6.64
N LYS A 62 -25.24 5.05 -6.62
CA LYS A 62 -25.49 6.50 -6.47
C LYS A 62 -25.00 7.02 -5.13
N PHE A 63 -25.15 6.23 -4.07
CA PHE A 63 -24.74 6.61 -2.72
C PHE A 63 -23.22 6.73 -2.59
N ILE A 64 -22.47 5.81 -3.22
CA ILE A 64 -21.00 5.78 -3.19
C ILE A 64 -20.33 6.59 -4.30
N HIS A 65 -21.09 7.05 -5.31
CA HIS A 65 -20.55 7.77 -6.48
C HIS A 65 -19.71 9.00 -6.13
N ASN A 66 -20.00 9.67 -5.02
CA ASN A 66 -19.31 10.88 -4.58
C ASN A 66 -18.25 10.59 -3.50
N VAL A 67 -17.92 9.31 -3.26
CA VAL A 67 -16.88 8.96 -2.30
C VAL A 67 -15.52 9.37 -2.84
N ASN A 68 -14.77 10.10 -2.03
CA ASN A 68 -13.38 10.40 -2.35
C ASN A 68 -12.51 9.18 -2.03
N THR A 69 -12.34 8.30 -3.01
CA THR A 69 -11.63 7.03 -2.90
C THR A 69 -10.21 7.19 -2.36
N SER A 70 -9.51 8.29 -2.72
CA SER A 70 -8.15 8.56 -2.25
C SER A 70 -8.05 8.83 -0.73
N LYS A 71 -9.16 9.21 -0.10
CA LYS A 71 -9.25 9.39 1.36
C LYS A 71 -9.75 8.15 2.08
N VAL A 72 -10.37 7.23 1.35
CA VAL A 72 -10.88 5.96 1.86
C VAL A 72 -9.81 4.89 1.80
N PHE A 73 -9.10 4.79 0.68
CA PHE A 73 -8.02 3.83 0.54
C PHE A 73 -6.78 4.29 1.31
N CYS A 74 -6.19 3.35 2.02
CA CYS A 74 -4.91 3.51 2.69
C CYS A 74 -3.82 2.64 2.03
N VAL A 75 -2.59 2.83 2.45
CA VAL A 75 -1.41 2.15 1.94
C VAL A 75 -1.62 0.65 1.82
N ARG A 76 -2.16 0.00 2.87
CA ARG A 76 -2.42 -1.45 2.88
C ARG A 76 -3.35 -1.93 1.77
N ASN A 77 -4.26 -1.09 1.29
CA ASN A 77 -5.23 -1.46 0.25
C ASN A 77 -4.62 -1.45 -1.15
N ILE A 78 -3.58 -0.63 -1.38
CA ILE A 78 -2.96 -0.42 -2.69
C ILE A 78 -1.57 -1.01 -2.83
N MET A 79 -0.96 -1.46 -1.72
CA MET A 79 0.34 -2.11 -1.77
C MET A 79 0.23 -3.50 -2.42
N SER A 80 1.33 -3.94 -3.01
CA SER A 80 1.45 -5.27 -3.62
C SER A 80 2.79 -5.90 -3.27
N THR A 81 2.86 -7.22 -3.38
CA THR A 81 4.13 -7.93 -3.24
C THR A 81 5.00 -7.67 -4.47
N PRO A 82 6.26 -7.25 -4.32
CA PRO A 82 7.15 -7.05 -5.45
C PRO A 82 7.49 -8.39 -6.11
N SER A 83 7.68 -8.36 -7.44
CA SER A 83 7.99 -9.54 -8.23
C SER A 83 9.40 -10.11 -7.95
N CYS A 84 10.31 -9.30 -7.39
CA CYS A 84 11.68 -9.73 -7.15
C CYS A 84 12.20 -9.21 -5.80
N ILE A 85 12.43 -10.15 -4.89
CA ILE A 85 13.06 -9.91 -3.59
C ILE A 85 14.29 -10.82 -3.50
N VAL A 86 15.40 -10.29 -3.01
CA VAL A 86 16.64 -11.03 -2.76
C VAL A 86 17.19 -10.68 -1.38
N LYS A 87 17.92 -11.60 -0.77
CA LYS A 87 18.64 -11.30 0.46
C LYS A 87 19.98 -10.63 0.14
N ASP A 88 20.46 -9.81 1.06
CA ASP A 88 21.80 -9.21 0.95
C ASP A 88 22.90 -10.28 0.90
N SER A 89 22.68 -11.43 1.52
CA SER A 89 23.58 -12.60 1.49
C SER A 89 23.57 -13.36 0.16
N ASP A 90 22.56 -13.19 -0.71
CA ASP A 90 22.39 -13.98 -1.95
C ASP A 90 23.35 -13.56 -3.07
N GLY A 91 23.77 -12.31 -3.06
CA GLY A 91 24.71 -11.77 -4.04
C GLY A 91 24.09 -11.47 -5.42
N ALA A 92 24.95 -10.94 -6.31
CA ALA A 92 24.52 -10.41 -7.59
C ALA A 92 23.99 -11.46 -8.57
N ASN A 93 24.58 -12.67 -8.57
CA ASN A 93 24.16 -13.72 -9.51
C ASN A 93 22.73 -14.19 -9.23
N THR A 94 22.36 -14.36 -7.97
CA THR A 94 20.98 -14.67 -7.57
C THR A 94 20.03 -13.54 -7.95
N ALA A 95 20.43 -12.28 -7.71
CA ALA A 95 19.65 -11.12 -8.12
C ALA A 95 19.40 -11.08 -9.63
N LEU A 96 20.44 -11.27 -10.45
CA LEU A 96 20.34 -11.31 -11.91
C LEU A 96 19.42 -12.44 -12.41
N THR A 97 19.54 -13.62 -11.81
CA THR A 97 18.71 -14.78 -12.17
C THR A 97 17.24 -14.52 -11.82
N SER A 98 16.99 -13.98 -10.63
CA SER A 98 15.64 -13.64 -10.16
C SER A 98 15.01 -12.53 -11.00
N MET A 99 15.75 -11.46 -11.31
CA MET A 99 15.28 -10.39 -12.20
C MET A 99 14.90 -10.93 -13.58
N ARG A 100 15.74 -11.78 -14.17
CA ARG A 100 15.46 -12.40 -15.48
C ARG A 100 14.21 -13.28 -15.42
N ALA A 101 14.08 -14.11 -14.41
CA ALA A 101 12.93 -15.01 -14.25
C ALA A 101 11.60 -14.25 -14.11
N ASN A 102 11.64 -13.08 -13.49
CA ASN A 102 10.45 -12.26 -13.24
C ASN A 102 10.25 -11.12 -14.26
N GLY A 103 11.14 -10.97 -15.25
CA GLY A 103 11.03 -9.94 -16.29
C GLY A 103 11.16 -8.50 -15.75
N VAL A 104 11.95 -8.30 -14.68
CA VAL A 104 12.14 -7.00 -14.03
C VAL A 104 13.58 -6.55 -14.06
N SER A 105 13.82 -5.23 -13.97
CA SER A 105 15.15 -4.62 -14.01
C SER A 105 15.70 -4.20 -12.64
N SER A 106 14.99 -4.55 -11.56
CA SER A 106 15.42 -4.27 -10.18
C SER A 106 14.90 -5.32 -9.22
N ALA A 107 15.60 -5.49 -8.10
CA ALA A 107 15.19 -6.35 -6.99
C ALA A 107 15.24 -5.58 -5.67
N TYR A 108 14.29 -5.85 -4.80
CA TYR A 108 14.28 -5.33 -3.44
C TYR A 108 15.20 -6.20 -2.58
N VAL A 109 16.12 -5.55 -1.87
CA VAL A 109 17.10 -6.24 -1.05
C VAL A 109 16.64 -6.18 0.41
N VAL A 110 16.56 -7.35 1.02
CA VAL A 110 16.20 -7.52 2.43
C VAL A 110 17.30 -8.25 3.17
N GLY A 111 17.43 -7.95 4.45
CA GLY A 111 18.28 -8.69 5.37
C GLY A 111 17.50 -9.77 6.12
N ASP A 112 18.03 -10.15 7.28
CA ASP A 112 17.36 -11.07 8.18
C ASP A 112 16.00 -10.54 8.61
N HIS A 113 15.05 -11.46 8.82
CA HIS A 113 13.67 -11.16 9.22
C HIS A 113 12.93 -10.20 8.28
N MET A 114 13.29 -10.18 6.97
CA MET A 114 12.70 -9.29 5.96
C MET A 114 12.96 -7.80 6.23
N ASN A 115 14.01 -7.46 6.95
CA ASN A 115 14.40 -6.07 7.18
C ASN A 115 14.80 -5.41 5.85
N PHE A 116 14.16 -4.29 5.49
CA PHE A 116 14.41 -3.61 4.21
C PHE A 116 15.78 -2.92 4.21
N ILE A 117 16.60 -3.20 3.20
CA ILE A 117 17.94 -2.63 3.04
C ILE A 117 17.99 -1.62 1.90
N GLY A 118 17.32 -1.92 0.77
CA GLY A 118 17.36 -1.06 -0.41
C GLY A 118 16.96 -1.79 -1.69
N ILE A 119 17.42 -1.27 -2.81
CA ILE A 119 17.14 -1.83 -4.15
C ILE A 119 18.47 -2.05 -4.87
N VAL A 120 18.59 -3.16 -5.60
CA VAL A 120 19.65 -3.37 -6.58
C VAL A 120 19.05 -3.35 -7.99
N THR A 121 19.66 -2.58 -8.88
CA THR A 121 19.27 -2.52 -10.30
C THR A 121 19.99 -3.59 -11.10
N LEU A 122 19.47 -3.89 -12.30
CA LEU A 122 20.14 -4.77 -13.25
C LEU A 122 21.57 -4.30 -13.54
N GLU A 123 21.76 -3.00 -13.78
CA GLU A 123 23.08 -2.40 -14.03
C GLU A 123 24.01 -2.58 -12.83
N GLY A 124 23.52 -2.31 -11.61
CA GLY A 124 24.28 -2.50 -10.38
C GLY A 124 24.72 -3.95 -10.19
N ALA A 125 23.82 -4.91 -10.40
CA ALA A 125 24.11 -6.33 -10.28
C ALA A 125 25.11 -6.82 -11.36
N LEU A 126 25.02 -6.30 -12.59
CA LEU A 126 26.00 -6.56 -13.66
C LEU A 126 27.38 -6.02 -13.30
N ALA A 127 27.46 -4.80 -12.74
CA ALA A 127 28.73 -4.21 -12.30
C ALA A 127 29.42 -5.06 -11.19
N VAL A 128 28.63 -5.67 -10.31
CA VAL A 128 29.15 -6.60 -9.30
C VAL A 128 29.69 -7.87 -9.96
N ARG A 129 28.92 -8.47 -10.87
CA ARG A 129 29.36 -9.66 -11.62
C ARG A 129 30.67 -9.42 -12.37
N ASP A 130 30.82 -8.24 -12.95
CA ASP A 130 32.00 -7.83 -13.72
C ASP A 130 33.18 -7.39 -12.81
N GLY A 131 33.07 -7.52 -11.48
CA GLY A 131 34.10 -7.19 -10.51
C GLY A 131 34.36 -5.71 -10.29
N LYS A 132 33.46 -4.82 -10.75
CA LYS A 132 33.62 -3.36 -10.65
C LYS A 132 33.15 -2.82 -9.29
N LYS A 133 32.28 -3.53 -8.59
CA LYS A 133 31.71 -3.17 -7.29
C LYS A 133 31.46 -4.40 -6.46
N THR A 134 31.34 -4.24 -5.16
CA THR A 134 30.77 -5.26 -4.26
C THR A 134 29.24 -5.21 -4.31
N PHE A 135 28.57 -6.27 -3.90
CA PHE A 135 27.10 -6.28 -3.87
C PHE A 135 26.54 -5.22 -2.94
N SER A 136 27.18 -5.01 -1.78
CA SER A 136 26.79 -3.96 -0.82
C SER A 136 26.89 -2.54 -1.40
N GLU A 137 27.88 -2.27 -2.25
CA GLU A 137 28.05 -0.97 -2.93
C GLU A 137 27.03 -0.77 -4.09
N ALA A 138 26.51 -1.87 -4.64
CA ALA A 138 25.50 -1.82 -5.69
C ALA A 138 24.07 -1.60 -5.14
N ILE A 139 23.86 -1.74 -3.83
CA ILE A 139 22.55 -1.52 -3.20
C ILE A 139 22.30 -0.02 -3.03
N ILE A 140 21.24 0.46 -3.65
CA ILE A 140 20.72 1.81 -3.49
C ILE A 140 19.89 1.83 -2.20
N ARG A 141 20.38 2.51 -1.16
CA ARG A 141 19.73 2.57 0.15
C ARG A 141 18.82 3.78 0.32
N ASP A 142 19.08 4.84 -0.45
CA ASP A 142 18.23 6.04 -0.46
C ASP A 142 16.99 5.80 -1.33
N VAL A 143 16.07 5.01 -0.79
CA VAL A 143 14.79 4.67 -1.41
C VAL A 143 13.67 5.23 -0.55
N LEU A 144 12.74 5.92 -1.19
CA LEU A 144 11.57 6.46 -0.50
C LEU A 144 10.71 5.34 0.09
N GLN A 145 10.37 5.49 1.38
CA GLN A 145 9.64 4.50 2.16
C GLN A 145 8.36 5.08 2.73
N VAL A 146 7.39 4.22 2.96
CA VAL A 146 6.15 4.51 3.68
C VAL A 146 6.09 3.59 4.88
N ASN A 147 5.97 4.17 6.08
CA ASN A 147 6.02 3.41 7.33
C ASN A 147 4.64 3.25 7.99
N ASP A 148 3.64 3.97 7.51
CA ASP A 148 2.27 3.91 8.00
C ASP A 148 1.39 3.19 6.97
N LEU A 149 0.95 1.97 7.32
CA LEU A 149 0.06 1.17 6.49
C LEU A 149 -1.38 1.73 6.43
N ASP A 150 -1.73 2.56 7.40
CA ASP A 150 -3.05 3.19 7.49
C ASP A 150 -3.07 4.62 6.91
N ALA A 151 -1.92 5.12 6.45
CA ALA A 151 -1.85 6.43 5.81
C ALA A 151 -2.79 6.49 4.59
N PRO A 152 -3.59 7.56 4.45
CA PRO A 152 -4.43 7.77 3.27
C PRO A 152 -3.61 7.81 1.99
N VAL A 153 -4.14 7.24 0.90
CA VAL A 153 -3.46 7.27 -0.41
C VAL A 153 -3.19 8.70 -0.87
N ALA A 154 -4.07 9.65 -0.54
CA ALA A 154 -3.88 11.06 -0.86
C ALA A 154 -2.54 11.62 -0.34
N ASP A 155 -2.10 11.19 0.83
CA ASP A 155 -0.85 11.66 1.46
C ASP A 155 0.40 11.03 0.80
N ILE A 156 0.21 9.90 0.11
CA ILE A 156 1.28 9.17 -0.58
C ILE A 156 1.51 9.67 -2.00
N VAL A 157 0.52 10.33 -2.61
CA VAL A 157 0.61 10.82 -4.00
C VAL A 157 1.86 11.67 -4.27
N PRO A 158 2.19 12.70 -3.48
CA PRO A 158 3.38 13.51 -3.73
C PRO A 158 4.68 12.70 -3.64
N LEU A 159 4.73 11.73 -2.72
CA LEU A 159 5.87 10.85 -2.52
C LEU A 159 6.04 9.92 -3.73
N ALA A 160 4.96 9.27 -4.17
CA ALA A 160 4.95 8.37 -5.32
C ALA A 160 5.28 9.10 -6.64
N ALA A 161 4.79 10.34 -6.82
CA ALA A 161 5.06 11.13 -8.02
C ALA A 161 6.55 11.38 -8.22
N ASN A 162 7.28 11.69 -7.13
CA ASN A 162 8.70 12.02 -7.14
C ASN A 162 9.62 10.80 -7.02
N ALA A 163 9.10 9.61 -6.75
CA ALA A 163 9.90 8.41 -6.56
C ALA A 163 10.51 7.89 -7.87
N ALA A 164 11.82 7.59 -7.86
CA ALA A 164 12.52 6.94 -8.96
C ALA A 164 12.13 5.44 -9.07
N PHE A 165 11.83 4.82 -7.94
CA PHE A 165 11.39 3.42 -7.82
C PHE A 165 10.03 3.37 -7.14
N PRO A 166 9.28 2.26 -7.24
CA PRO A 166 8.10 2.06 -6.41
C PRO A 166 8.45 2.23 -4.93
N LEU A 167 7.57 2.88 -4.16
CA LEU A 167 7.80 3.12 -2.74
C LEU A 167 7.88 1.80 -1.99
N ALA A 168 8.86 1.66 -1.12
CA ALA A 168 8.93 0.52 -0.21
C ALA A 168 7.96 0.74 0.98
N VAL A 169 7.13 -0.24 1.26
CA VAL A 169 6.26 -0.24 2.45
C VAL A 169 6.96 -1.04 3.55
N VAL A 170 7.22 -0.38 4.66
CA VAL A 170 7.96 -0.91 5.81
C VAL A 170 7.13 -0.63 7.04
N ASP A 171 6.97 -1.59 7.93
CA ASP A 171 6.25 -1.34 9.18
C ASP A 171 7.14 -0.70 10.26
N GLU A 172 6.56 -0.50 11.45
CA GLU A 172 7.25 0.09 12.60
C GLU A 172 8.47 -0.73 13.05
N GLU A 173 8.45 -2.04 12.80
CA GLU A 173 9.55 -2.98 13.09
C GLU A 173 10.60 -3.03 11.96
N LYS A 174 10.48 -2.15 10.94
CA LYS A 174 11.29 -2.10 9.72
C LYS A 174 11.21 -3.35 8.84
N VAL A 175 10.16 -4.14 8.98
CA VAL A 175 9.91 -5.30 8.14
C VAL A 175 9.31 -4.84 6.81
N PHE A 176 9.88 -5.31 5.72
CA PHE A 176 9.40 -5.03 4.37
C PHE A 176 8.05 -5.74 4.11
N ARG A 177 7.00 -4.98 3.90
CA ARG A 177 5.63 -5.48 3.73
C ARG A 177 5.18 -5.51 2.28
N GLY A 178 5.76 -4.68 1.42
CA GLY A 178 5.37 -4.61 0.02
C GLY A 178 5.86 -3.34 -0.66
N ILE A 179 5.24 -3.04 -1.79
CA ILE A 179 5.56 -1.86 -2.59
C ILE A 179 4.30 -1.13 -3.03
N ILE A 180 4.44 0.17 -3.28
CA ILE A 180 3.41 0.97 -3.93
C ILE A 180 3.97 1.48 -5.26
N THR A 181 3.30 1.12 -6.35
CA THR A 181 3.63 1.62 -7.69
C THR A 181 2.83 2.89 -8.02
N LYS A 182 3.33 3.69 -8.95
CA LYS A 182 2.54 4.81 -9.50
C LYS A 182 1.21 4.34 -10.09
N ALA A 183 1.20 3.15 -10.70
CA ALA A 183 0.00 2.55 -11.26
C ALA A 183 -1.03 2.21 -10.18
N SER A 184 -0.60 1.61 -9.04
CA SER A 184 -1.52 1.29 -7.94
C SER A 184 -2.12 2.55 -7.30
N VAL A 185 -1.32 3.63 -7.18
CA VAL A 185 -1.83 4.93 -6.74
C VAL A 185 -2.87 5.47 -7.71
N LEU A 186 -2.58 5.49 -9.02
CA LEU A 186 -3.52 5.98 -10.02
C LEU A 186 -4.80 5.15 -10.07
N SER A 187 -4.70 3.83 -9.98
CA SER A 187 -5.87 2.93 -9.98
C SER A 187 -6.81 3.19 -8.81
N SER A 188 -6.31 3.63 -7.67
CA SER A 188 -7.14 3.94 -6.50
C SER A 188 -8.05 5.17 -6.68
N PHE A 189 -7.84 5.99 -7.73
CA PHE A 189 -8.70 7.12 -8.07
C PHE A 189 -9.77 6.78 -9.10
N VAL A 190 -9.67 5.62 -9.76
CA VAL A 190 -10.54 5.22 -10.89
C VAL A 190 -11.53 4.13 -10.47
N ALA A 191 -11.38 3.62 -9.25
CA ALA A 191 -12.22 2.56 -8.69
C ALA A 191 -13.62 3.04 -8.36
#